data_241742822323ddaee550f1be4593ee5e
#
_entry.id   241742822323ddaee550f1be4593ee5e
#
_cell.length_a   1.000
_cell.length_b   1.000
_cell.length_c   1.000
_cell.angle_alpha   90.00
_cell.angle_beta   90.00
_cell.angle_gamma   90.00
#
_symmetry.space_group_name_H-M   'P 1'
#
loop_
_entity.id
_entity.type
_entity.pdbx_description
1 polymer ?
#
loop_
_entity_poly.entity_id
_entity_poly.type
_entity_poly.pdbx_seq_one_letter_code
_entity_poly.pdbx_strand_id
1 'polypeptide(L)'
;LLKSVEQAVSLLDAGVQAVRNQHSGRPEPLSIVCMTDDTTLLEHFLLEHPEVNLIHQRADLPNVTSLLDRCEVDLAMTVLPPPSEEVVYERIYACNFGMLMRREHPLAALPAVAHRELAGVHLAIDGSRVNKETFCAAENSKFGLTPIIDYDVRHLDLLTSLVESNNCVSIVPAVKYKELSLQGKHPDLVFREYADGAPTAYWGIAYNKRRPLTELGQCFRAFVQSYFT
;
A
#
# COMPACT_ATOMS: atom_id res chain seq x y z
N LEU A 1 -30.92 3.89 -9.04
CA LEU A 1 -31.04 4.25 -10.46
C LEU A 1 -29.87 5.11 -10.94
N LEU A 2 -29.53 6.23 -10.28
CA LEU A 2 -28.43 7.14 -10.69
C LEU A 2 -27.09 6.38 -10.74
N LYS A 3 -26.72 5.68 -9.66
CA LYS A 3 -25.49 4.90 -9.57
C LYS A 3 -25.37 3.87 -10.70
N SER A 4 -26.47 3.22 -11.08
CA SER A 4 -26.47 2.22 -12.18
C SER A 4 -26.30 2.87 -13.55
N VAL A 5 -26.82 4.09 -13.74
CA VAL A 5 -26.66 4.85 -15.00
C VAL A 5 -25.21 5.34 -15.11
N GLU A 6 -24.63 5.90 -14.05
CA GLU A 6 -23.22 6.32 -14.01
C GLU A 6 -22.27 5.16 -14.33
N GLN A 7 -22.52 3.99 -13.74
CA GLN A 7 -21.75 2.78 -14.02
C GLN A 7 -21.87 2.34 -15.48
N ALA A 8 -23.07 2.36 -16.05
CA ALA A 8 -23.29 2.00 -17.45
C ALA A 8 -22.57 2.96 -18.41
N VAL A 9 -22.62 4.26 -18.14
CA VAL A 9 -21.88 5.27 -18.91
C VAL A 9 -20.38 5.03 -18.82
N SER A 10 -19.84 4.79 -17.62
CA SER A 10 -18.41 4.53 -17.40
C SER A 10 -17.93 3.28 -18.15
N LEU A 11 -18.73 2.20 -18.16
CA LEU A 11 -18.42 0.98 -18.93
C LEU A 11 -18.45 1.23 -20.45
N LEU A 12 -19.40 2.01 -20.94
CA LEU A 12 -19.47 2.40 -22.34
C LEU A 12 -18.27 3.25 -22.74
N ASP A 13 -17.89 4.24 -21.92
CA ASP A 13 -16.73 5.08 -22.17
C ASP A 13 -15.43 4.27 -22.18
N ALA A 14 -15.26 3.33 -21.24
CA ALA A 14 -14.13 2.41 -21.23
C ALA A 14 -14.08 1.56 -22.53
N GLY A 15 -15.22 1.01 -22.96
CA GLY A 15 -15.32 0.27 -24.20
C GLY A 15 -14.99 1.09 -25.45
N VAL A 16 -15.47 2.33 -25.51
CA VAL A 16 -15.16 3.27 -26.61
C VAL A 16 -13.66 3.60 -26.64
N GLN A 17 -13.04 3.82 -25.48
CA GLN A 17 -11.60 4.08 -25.40
C GLN A 17 -10.77 2.85 -25.84
N ALA A 18 -11.16 1.64 -25.42
CA ALA A 18 -10.52 0.41 -25.85
C ALA A 18 -10.53 0.25 -27.38
N VAL A 19 -11.69 0.48 -28.01
CA VAL A 19 -11.83 0.45 -29.47
C VAL A 19 -10.99 1.54 -30.18
N ARG A 20 -10.95 2.75 -29.62
CA ARG A 20 -10.12 3.84 -30.16
C ARG A 20 -8.64 3.51 -30.07
N ASN A 21 -8.20 2.92 -28.97
CA ASN A 21 -6.80 2.52 -28.78
C ASN A 21 -6.39 1.43 -29.76
N GLN A 22 -7.26 0.42 -29.98
CA GLN A 22 -7.01 -0.61 -31.02
C GLN A 22 -6.86 -0.01 -32.43
N HIS A 23 -7.63 1.01 -32.79
CA HIS A 23 -7.52 1.68 -34.09
C HIS A 23 -6.31 2.62 -34.20
N SER A 24 -5.80 3.13 -33.08
CA SER A 24 -4.63 4.02 -33.08
C SER A 24 -3.30 3.27 -33.01
N GLY A 25 -3.31 1.94 -32.91
CA GLY A 25 -2.11 1.12 -32.75
C GLY A 25 -1.38 1.34 -31.42
N ARG A 26 -2.01 2.07 -30.48
CA ARG A 26 -1.46 2.25 -29.11
C ARG A 26 -1.93 1.11 -28.22
N PRO A 27 -1.04 0.53 -27.43
CA PRO A 27 -1.44 -0.46 -26.44
C PRO A 27 -2.44 0.17 -25.43
N GLU A 28 -3.42 -0.61 -25.04
CA GLU A 28 -4.38 -0.19 -23.99
C GLU A 28 -3.59 0.09 -22.70
N PRO A 29 -3.81 1.26 -22.05
CA PRO A 29 -3.10 1.57 -20.82
C PRO A 29 -3.58 0.66 -19.68
N LEU A 30 -2.65 0.26 -18.82
CA LEU A 30 -2.98 -0.38 -17.55
C LEU A 30 -3.20 0.70 -16.49
N SER A 31 -4.42 0.82 -15.98
CA SER A 31 -4.79 1.81 -14.97
C SER A 31 -4.83 1.19 -13.58
N ILE A 32 -3.95 1.64 -12.70
CA ILE A 32 -3.79 1.10 -11.34
C ILE A 32 -3.97 2.20 -10.30
N VAL A 33 -4.70 1.91 -9.24
CA VAL A 33 -4.74 2.74 -8.04
C VAL A 33 -4.12 2.00 -6.85
N CYS A 34 -3.21 2.66 -6.12
CA CYS A 34 -2.55 2.08 -4.95
C CYS A 34 -2.94 2.83 -3.67
N MET A 35 -3.17 2.10 -2.59
CA MET A 35 -3.36 2.69 -1.26
C MET A 35 -2.03 3.05 -0.60
N THR A 36 -0.98 2.29 -0.91
CA THR A 36 0.36 2.40 -0.34
C THR A 36 1.34 2.91 -1.37
N ASP A 37 2.55 3.16 -0.94
CA ASP A 37 3.66 3.47 -1.84
C ASP A 37 4.23 2.15 -2.38
N ASP A 38 3.83 1.80 -3.60
CA ASP A 38 4.25 0.58 -4.29
C ASP A 38 5.19 0.88 -5.46
N THR A 39 5.89 2.03 -5.40
CA THR A 39 6.76 2.53 -6.48
C THR A 39 7.80 1.50 -6.90
N THR A 40 8.52 0.89 -5.98
CA THR A 40 9.56 -0.12 -6.28
C THR A 40 8.99 -1.33 -7.04
N LEU A 41 7.81 -1.81 -6.64
CA LEU A 41 7.13 -2.90 -7.32
C LEU A 41 6.74 -2.51 -8.75
N LEU A 42 6.17 -1.31 -8.92
CA LEU A 42 5.78 -0.80 -10.23
C LEU A 42 6.99 -0.58 -11.14
N GLU A 43 8.10 -0.06 -10.60
CA GLU A 43 9.37 0.07 -11.33
C GLU A 43 9.87 -1.27 -11.83
N HIS A 44 9.88 -2.32 -10.99
CA HIS A 44 10.30 -3.66 -11.41
C HIS A 44 9.39 -4.22 -12.50
N PHE A 45 8.07 -4.04 -12.37
CA PHE A 45 7.13 -4.45 -13.41
C PHE A 45 7.42 -3.76 -14.75
N LEU A 46 7.66 -2.45 -14.75
CA LEU A 46 7.95 -1.69 -15.96
C LEU A 46 9.32 -2.00 -16.56
N LEU A 47 10.29 -2.45 -15.75
CA LEU A 47 11.59 -2.95 -16.26
C LEU A 47 11.42 -4.27 -17.01
N GLU A 48 10.52 -5.15 -16.56
CA GLU A 48 10.22 -6.42 -17.25
C GLU A 48 9.27 -6.21 -18.45
N HIS A 49 8.44 -5.18 -18.41
CA HIS A 49 7.40 -4.87 -19.40
C HIS A 49 7.49 -3.43 -19.89
N PRO A 50 8.57 -3.06 -20.60
CA PRO A 50 8.81 -1.67 -21.02
C PRO A 50 7.79 -1.14 -22.05
N GLU A 51 7.04 -2.03 -22.71
CA GLU A 51 5.97 -1.69 -23.65
C GLU A 51 4.69 -1.21 -22.96
N VAL A 52 4.56 -1.39 -21.66
CA VAL A 52 3.34 -1.08 -20.92
C VAL A 52 3.15 0.43 -20.77
N ASN A 53 1.99 0.91 -21.18
CA ASN A 53 1.52 2.25 -20.84
C ASN A 53 0.80 2.20 -19.48
N LEU A 54 1.46 2.68 -18.43
CA LEU A 54 0.91 2.65 -17.06
C LEU A 54 0.29 3.99 -16.69
N ILE A 55 -0.96 3.96 -16.21
CA ILE A 55 -1.61 5.06 -15.50
C ILE A 55 -1.69 4.70 -14.02
N HIS A 56 -0.95 5.43 -13.20
CA HIS A 56 -0.89 5.18 -11.77
C HIS A 56 -1.38 6.37 -10.97
N GLN A 57 -2.16 6.09 -9.92
CA GLN A 57 -2.56 7.09 -8.93
C GLN A 57 -2.59 6.49 -7.52
N ARG A 58 -2.44 7.36 -6.51
CA ARG A 58 -2.62 6.98 -5.10
C ARG A 58 -3.95 7.50 -4.58
N ALA A 59 -4.64 6.67 -3.78
CA ALA A 59 -5.90 7.04 -3.16
C ALA A 59 -6.11 6.31 -1.83
N ASP A 60 -6.95 6.86 -0.96
CA ASP A 60 -7.44 6.17 0.24
C ASP A 60 -8.53 5.16 -0.09
N LEU A 61 -8.87 4.30 0.85
CA LEU A 61 -9.81 3.19 0.63
C LEU A 61 -11.20 3.63 0.10
N PRO A 62 -11.83 4.72 0.58
CA PRO A 62 -13.09 5.19 0.02
C PRO A 62 -12.99 5.59 -1.46
N ASN A 63 -11.92 6.29 -1.84
CA ASN A 63 -11.68 6.70 -3.22
C ASN A 63 -11.32 5.49 -4.10
N VAL A 64 -10.47 4.57 -3.61
CA VAL A 64 -10.19 3.29 -4.30
C VAL A 64 -11.48 2.53 -4.57
N THR A 65 -12.35 2.39 -3.56
CA THR A 65 -13.65 1.70 -3.71
C THR A 65 -14.52 2.38 -4.76
N SER A 66 -14.58 3.72 -4.74
CA SER A 66 -15.34 4.49 -5.72
C SER A 66 -14.82 4.33 -7.15
N LEU A 67 -13.50 4.36 -7.35
CA LEU A 67 -12.86 4.18 -8.66
C LEU A 67 -13.14 2.77 -9.22
N LEU A 68 -13.03 1.75 -8.37
CA LEU A 68 -13.35 0.37 -8.75
C LEU A 68 -14.84 0.20 -9.07
N ASP A 69 -15.74 0.71 -8.21
CA ASP A 69 -17.19 0.62 -8.42
C ASP A 69 -17.62 1.26 -9.75
N ARG A 70 -16.96 2.33 -10.15
CA ARG A 70 -17.22 3.05 -11.42
C ARG A 70 -16.43 2.50 -12.61
N CYS A 71 -15.62 1.47 -12.40
CA CYS A 71 -14.75 0.90 -13.42
C CYS A 71 -13.80 1.92 -14.08
N GLU A 72 -13.37 2.95 -13.33
CA GLU A 72 -12.44 3.98 -13.79
C GLU A 72 -10.98 3.51 -13.77
N VAL A 73 -10.69 2.44 -13.06
CA VAL A 73 -9.38 1.78 -13.02
C VAL A 73 -9.54 0.29 -13.30
N ASP A 74 -8.48 -0.34 -13.81
CA ASP A 74 -8.49 -1.77 -14.10
C ASP A 74 -8.38 -2.60 -12.82
N LEU A 75 -7.48 -2.17 -11.92
CA LEU A 75 -7.27 -2.81 -10.64
C LEU A 75 -6.74 -1.85 -9.58
N ALA A 76 -6.82 -2.29 -8.34
CA ALA A 76 -6.24 -1.59 -7.21
C ALA A 76 -5.31 -2.50 -6.42
N MET A 77 -4.24 -1.93 -5.87
CA MET A 77 -3.44 -2.54 -4.82
C MET A 77 -3.85 -1.96 -3.47
N THR A 78 -4.31 -2.83 -2.57
CA THR A 78 -4.84 -2.40 -1.27
C THR A 78 -4.35 -3.30 -0.14
N VAL A 79 -4.32 -2.73 1.06
CA VAL A 79 -4.01 -3.49 2.30
C VAL A 79 -5.28 -3.85 3.08
N LEU A 80 -6.42 -3.40 2.62
CA LEU A 80 -7.75 -3.73 3.15
C LEU A 80 -8.71 -4.04 2.01
N PRO A 81 -9.65 -4.97 2.21
CA PRO A 81 -10.67 -5.23 1.21
C PRO A 81 -11.55 -3.99 1.01
N PRO A 82 -11.75 -3.51 -0.23
CA PRO A 82 -12.71 -2.46 -0.51
C PRO A 82 -14.12 -2.87 -0.08
N PRO A 83 -14.88 -2.01 0.64
CA PRO A 83 -16.21 -2.34 1.13
C PRO A 83 -17.27 -2.24 0.02
N SER A 84 -17.18 -3.11 -0.98
CA SER A 84 -18.12 -3.19 -2.11
C SER A 84 -18.38 -4.62 -2.51
N GLU A 85 -19.64 -4.98 -2.70
CA GLU A 85 -20.06 -6.31 -3.18
C GLU A 85 -19.68 -6.55 -4.63
N GLU A 86 -19.43 -5.49 -5.39
CA GLU A 86 -19.02 -5.57 -6.80
C GLU A 86 -17.52 -5.79 -6.99
N VAL A 87 -16.75 -5.70 -5.92
CA VAL A 87 -15.29 -5.81 -5.98
C VAL A 87 -14.84 -7.21 -5.53
N VAL A 88 -13.98 -7.83 -6.32
CA VAL A 88 -13.19 -8.99 -5.91
C VAL A 88 -11.93 -8.48 -5.21
N TYR A 89 -11.59 -9.07 -4.09
CA TYR A 89 -10.33 -8.81 -3.40
C TYR A 89 -9.57 -10.11 -3.19
N GLU A 90 -8.38 -10.19 -3.76
CA GLU A 90 -7.48 -11.32 -3.63
C GLU A 90 -6.30 -10.95 -2.72
N ARG A 91 -6.14 -11.67 -1.64
CA ARG A 91 -4.96 -11.53 -0.76
C ARG A 91 -3.75 -12.16 -1.45
N ILE A 92 -2.69 -11.39 -1.62
CA ILE A 92 -1.46 -11.84 -2.27
C ILE A 92 -0.38 -12.13 -1.24
N TYR A 93 -0.13 -11.17 -0.34
CA TYR A 93 1.00 -11.23 0.57
C TYR A 93 0.62 -10.79 1.98
N ALA A 94 1.01 -11.61 2.98
CA ALA A 94 0.89 -11.25 4.39
C ALA A 94 2.14 -10.46 4.81
N CYS A 95 1.96 -9.22 5.23
CA CYS A 95 3.03 -8.36 5.68
C CYS A 95 2.98 -8.13 7.17
N ASN A 96 4.04 -8.50 7.87
CA ASN A 96 4.24 -8.14 9.25
C ASN A 96 4.79 -6.72 9.35
N PHE A 97 4.36 -6.01 10.37
CA PHE A 97 4.87 -4.69 10.69
C PHE A 97 5.90 -4.77 11.82
N GLY A 98 6.77 -3.79 11.87
CA GLY A 98 7.74 -3.61 12.93
C GLY A 98 8.15 -2.16 13.04
N MET A 99 9.12 -1.90 13.88
CA MET A 99 9.54 -0.56 14.22
C MET A 99 10.83 -0.19 13.49
N LEU A 100 10.78 0.91 12.77
CA LEU A 100 11.92 1.55 12.14
C LEU A 100 12.40 2.68 13.05
N MET A 101 13.68 2.71 13.37
CA MET A 101 14.28 3.69 14.26
C MET A 101 15.75 3.87 13.97
N ARG A 102 16.36 4.91 14.51
CA ARG A 102 17.82 5.06 14.49
C ARG A 102 18.51 3.97 15.30
N ARG A 103 19.71 3.61 14.89
CA ARG A 103 20.56 2.64 15.59
C ARG A 103 20.85 3.03 17.05
N GLU A 104 20.92 4.34 17.33
CA GLU A 104 21.16 4.88 18.66
C GLU A 104 19.91 4.99 19.53
N HIS A 105 18.72 4.73 18.97
CA HIS A 105 17.49 4.75 19.76
C HIS A 105 17.51 3.66 20.84
N PRO A 106 17.05 3.95 22.08
CA PRO A 106 17.12 2.96 23.18
C PRO A 106 16.48 1.60 22.83
N LEU A 107 15.36 1.61 22.11
CA LEU A 107 14.68 0.39 21.69
C LEU A 107 15.48 -0.42 20.65
N ALA A 108 16.42 0.19 19.96
CA ALA A 108 17.27 -0.51 18.99
C ALA A 108 18.24 -1.50 19.64
N ALA A 109 18.51 -1.35 20.91
CA ALA A 109 19.32 -2.30 21.67
C ALA A 109 18.59 -3.64 21.96
N LEU A 110 17.27 -3.65 21.87
CA LEU A 110 16.46 -4.86 22.07
C LEU A 110 16.47 -5.73 20.81
N PRO A 111 16.46 -7.06 20.95
CA PRO A 111 16.34 -7.97 19.81
C PRO A 111 14.96 -7.87 19.14
N ALA A 112 13.91 -7.63 19.91
CA ALA A 112 12.53 -7.36 19.50
C ALA A 112 11.88 -6.44 20.54
N VAL A 113 10.85 -5.69 20.16
CA VAL A 113 10.20 -4.68 21.00
C VAL A 113 8.78 -5.14 21.34
N ALA A 114 8.45 -5.22 22.63
CA ALA A 114 7.08 -5.49 23.04
C ALA A 114 6.22 -4.23 22.95
N HIS A 115 4.92 -4.37 22.73
CA HIS A 115 4.00 -3.23 22.63
C HIS A 115 4.10 -2.28 23.83
N ARG A 116 4.23 -2.82 25.06
CA ARG A 116 4.36 -2.02 26.28
C ARG A 116 5.56 -1.04 26.26
N GLU A 117 6.60 -1.35 25.49
CA GLU A 117 7.80 -0.54 25.39
C GLU A 117 7.62 0.68 24.48
N LEU A 118 6.50 0.71 23.75
CA LEU A 118 6.08 1.87 22.95
C LEU A 118 5.35 2.94 23.78
N ALA A 119 5.10 2.70 25.07
CA ALA A 119 4.48 3.68 25.96
C ALA A 119 5.34 4.93 26.08
N GLY A 120 4.81 6.09 25.70
CA GLY A 120 5.51 7.36 25.72
C GLY A 120 6.58 7.54 24.62
N VAL A 121 6.65 6.60 23.66
CA VAL A 121 7.53 6.74 22.51
C VAL A 121 6.92 7.71 21.50
N HIS A 122 7.77 8.57 20.95
CA HIS A 122 7.41 9.52 19.92
C HIS A 122 7.40 8.84 18.56
N LEU A 123 6.29 8.96 17.83
CA LEU A 123 6.08 8.29 16.56
C LEU A 123 6.03 9.27 15.39
N ALA A 124 6.66 8.86 14.29
CA ALA A 124 6.36 9.34 12.96
C ALA A 124 5.52 8.29 12.24
N ILE A 125 4.35 8.64 11.74
CA ILE A 125 3.45 7.68 11.09
C ILE A 125 3.20 8.06 9.62
N ASP A 126 2.99 7.04 8.79
CA ASP A 126 2.33 7.24 7.51
C ASP A 126 0.85 7.55 7.79
N GLY A 127 0.46 8.78 7.52
CA GLY A 127 -0.87 9.33 7.79
C GLY A 127 -2.01 8.67 7.04
N SER A 128 -1.79 7.49 6.48
CA SER A 128 -2.87 6.69 5.94
C SER A 128 -3.86 6.33 7.06
N ARG A 129 -5.15 6.39 6.75
CA ARG A 129 -6.21 5.99 7.68
C ARG A 129 -6.00 4.57 8.21
N VAL A 130 -5.41 3.69 7.38
CA VAL A 130 -5.07 2.32 7.74
C VAL A 130 -4.11 2.27 8.92
N ASN A 131 -3.04 3.06 8.90
CA ASN A 131 -2.07 3.07 9.99
C ASN A 131 -2.69 3.64 11.27
N LYS A 132 -3.49 4.70 11.17
CA LYS A 132 -4.17 5.28 12.34
C LYS A 132 -5.19 4.32 12.96
N GLU A 133 -6.03 3.70 12.15
CA GLU A 133 -7.11 2.82 12.65
C GLU A 133 -6.59 1.42 13.00
N THR A 134 -5.66 0.87 12.21
CA THR A 134 -5.18 -0.49 12.41
C THR A 134 -4.11 -0.59 13.48
N PHE A 135 -3.20 0.38 13.55
CA PHE A 135 -2.08 0.32 14.51
C PHE A 135 -2.36 1.13 15.77
N CYS A 136 -2.71 2.40 15.66
CA CYS A 136 -2.93 3.22 16.85
C CYS A 136 -4.20 2.79 17.61
N ALA A 137 -5.29 2.48 16.94
CA ALA A 137 -6.52 2.07 17.59
C ALA A 137 -6.44 0.65 18.14
N ALA A 138 -5.80 -0.28 17.43
CA ALA A 138 -5.61 -1.64 17.89
C ALA A 138 -4.68 -1.71 19.12
N GLU A 139 -3.61 -0.94 19.14
CA GLU A 139 -2.69 -0.84 20.27
C GLU A 139 -3.35 -0.17 21.47
N ASN A 140 -4.12 0.91 21.26
CA ASN A 140 -4.90 1.53 22.32
C ASN A 140 -5.91 0.57 22.96
N SER A 141 -6.63 -0.20 22.15
CA SER A 141 -7.66 -1.11 22.66
C SER A 141 -7.07 -2.36 23.31
N LYS A 142 -5.94 -2.86 22.81
CA LYS A 142 -5.35 -4.13 23.21
C LYS A 142 -4.39 -4.01 24.40
N PHE A 143 -3.67 -2.88 24.50
CA PHE A 143 -2.62 -2.68 25.49
C PHE A 143 -2.83 -1.42 26.37
N GLY A 144 -3.88 -0.64 26.13
CA GLY A 144 -4.15 0.58 26.87
C GLY A 144 -3.09 1.68 26.66
N LEU A 145 -2.38 1.63 25.55
CA LEU A 145 -1.30 2.55 25.22
C LEU A 145 -1.81 3.66 24.33
N THR A 146 -1.43 4.90 24.62
CA THR A 146 -1.69 6.04 23.73
C THR A 146 -0.36 6.47 23.16
N PRO A 147 -0.06 6.18 21.88
CA PRO A 147 1.18 6.62 21.25
C PRO A 147 1.20 8.15 21.10
N ILE A 148 2.39 8.74 21.21
CA ILE A 148 2.61 10.16 20.97
C ILE A 148 2.96 10.31 19.50
N ILE A 149 2.06 10.88 18.71
CA ILE A 149 2.30 11.10 17.27
C ILE A 149 2.81 12.52 17.08
N ASP A 150 4.10 12.63 16.75
CA ASP A 150 4.73 13.92 16.45
C ASP A 150 4.58 14.28 14.96
N TYR A 151 4.64 13.28 14.08
CA TYR A 151 4.63 13.48 12.64
C TYR A 151 3.63 12.56 11.98
N ASP A 152 2.80 13.15 11.14
CA ASP A 152 1.78 12.49 10.33
C ASP A 152 2.03 12.85 8.87
N VAL A 153 2.72 11.99 8.13
CA VAL A 153 3.18 12.25 6.77
C VAL A 153 2.73 11.15 5.81
N ARG A 154 2.70 11.44 4.50
CA ARG A 154 2.22 10.49 3.49
C ARG A 154 3.29 10.09 2.48
N HIS A 155 4.54 10.40 2.76
CA HIS A 155 5.68 10.07 1.90
C HIS A 155 6.72 9.28 2.68
N LEU A 156 7.09 8.10 2.17
CA LEU A 156 8.04 7.21 2.83
C LEU A 156 9.41 7.89 3.00
N ASP A 157 9.91 8.59 1.98
CA ASP A 157 11.20 9.28 2.06
C ASP A 157 11.20 10.38 3.14
N LEU A 158 10.10 11.13 3.28
CA LEU A 158 9.98 12.12 4.36
C LEU A 158 9.87 11.42 5.73
N LEU A 159 9.11 10.34 5.82
CA LEU A 159 8.96 9.54 7.03
C LEU A 159 10.32 9.03 7.52
N THR A 160 11.09 8.40 6.64
CA THR A 160 12.42 7.87 6.96
C THR A 160 13.41 8.96 7.35
N SER A 161 13.39 10.11 6.65
CA SER A 161 14.21 11.27 7.01
C SER A 161 13.85 11.84 8.38
N LEU A 162 12.57 11.87 8.75
CA LEU A 162 12.12 12.31 10.07
C LEU A 162 12.59 11.34 11.16
N VAL A 163 12.47 10.03 10.94
CA VAL A 163 12.96 9.01 11.87
C VAL A 163 14.47 9.13 12.07
N GLU A 164 15.21 9.36 10.99
CA GLU A 164 16.67 9.50 11.03
C GLU A 164 17.11 10.79 11.75
N SER A 165 16.34 11.88 11.60
CA SER A 165 16.73 13.20 12.12
C SER A 165 16.23 13.50 13.54
N ASN A 166 15.11 12.89 13.98
CA ASN A 166 14.35 13.36 15.14
C ASN A 166 14.23 12.34 16.28
N ASN A 167 14.98 11.25 16.26
CA ASN A 167 14.94 10.22 17.31
C ASN A 167 13.51 9.70 17.63
N CYS A 168 12.66 9.64 16.63
CA CYS A 168 11.34 9.03 16.74
C CYS A 168 11.33 7.63 16.12
N VAL A 169 10.27 6.88 16.36
CA VAL A 169 10.05 5.54 15.83
C VAL A 169 8.95 5.59 14.79
N SER A 170 9.05 4.77 13.76
CA SER A 170 7.96 4.57 12.82
C SER A 170 7.56 3.10 12.74
N ILE A 171 6.26 2.83 12.63
CA ILE A 171 5.73 1.50 12.40
C ILE A 171 5.58 1.32 10.89
N VAL A 172 6.40 0.44 10.34
CA VAL A 172 6.47 0.21 8.89
C VAL A 172 6.35 -1.27 8.55
N PRO A 173 5.88 -1.61 7.35
CA PRO A 173 5.94 -3.00 6.86
C PRO A 173 7.39 -3.48 6.75
N ALA A 174 7.65 -4.72 7.12
CA ALA A 174 8.98 -5.32 7.02
C ALA A 174 9.55 -5.27 5.59
N VAL A 175 8.71 -5.41 4.58
CA VAL A 175 9.10 -5.32 3.17
C VAL A 175 9.68 -3.94 2.83
N LYS A 176 9.12 -2.86 3.40
CA LYS A 176 9.64 -1.51 3.13
C LYS A 176 11.03 -1.28 3.72
N TYR A 177 11.30 -1.82 4.90
CA TYR A 177 12.67 -1.80 5.43
C TYR A 177 13.64 -2.60 4.56
N LYS A 178 13.21 -3.76 4.05
CA LYS A 178 14.01 -4.56 3.12
C LYS A 178 14.38 -3.78 1.85
N GLU A 179 13.40 -3.09 1.25
CA GLU A 179 13.60 -2.23 0.08
C GLU A 179 14.60 -1.10 0.37
N LEU A 180 14.45 -0.37 1.48
CA LEU A 180 15.37 0.69 1.90
C LEU A 180 16.80 0.15 2.09
N SER A 181 16.93 -1.01 2.72
CA SER A 181 18.21 -1.66 2.97
C SER A 181 18.91 -2.07 1.67
N LEU A 182 18.17 -2.64 0.71
CA LEU A 182 18.69 -3.04 -0.61
C LEU A 182 19.14 -1.84 -1.44
N GLN A 183 18.47 -0.69 -1.31
CA GLN A 183 18.85 0.55 -1.97
C GLN A 183 20.07 1.24 -1.34
N GLY A 184 20.54 0.76 -0.19
CA GLY A 184 21.63 1.39 0.57
C GLY A 184 21.28 2.77 1.13
N LYS A 185 19.98 3.11 1.16
CA LYS A 185 19.48 4.34 1.75
C LYS A 185 19.35 4.19 3.27
N HIS A 186 19.61 5.28 3.99
CA HIS A 186 19.40 5.36 5.44
C HIS A 186 20.15 4.27 6.25
N PRO A 187 21.48 4.16 6.14
CA PRO A 187 22.27 3.08 6.77
C PRO A 187 22.21 3.09 8.30
N ASP A 188 21.84 4.22 8.90
CA ASP A 188 21.72 4.38 10.36
C ASP A 188 20.34 3.95 10.90
N LEU A 189 19.41 3.60 10.01
CA LEU A 189 18.13 3.06 10.42
C LEU A 189 18.20 1.55 10.63
N VAL A 190 17.53 1.08 11.67
CA VAL A 190 17.38 -0.34 11.99
C VAL A 190 15.91 -0.69 12.16
N PHE A 191 15.60 -1.94 11.86
CA PHE A 191 14.25 -2.49 12.03
C PHE A 191 14.23 -3.46 13.22
N ARG A 192 13.16 -3.42 14.00
CA ARG A 192 12.88 -4.39 15.06
C ARG A 192 11.46 -4.95 14.93
N GLU A 193 11.36 -6.24 15.09
CA GLU A 193 10.08 -6.92 15.10
C GLU A 193 9.36 -6.73 16.44
N TYR A 194 8.07 -7.03 16.49
CA TYR A 194 7.32 -7.11 17.73
C TYR A 194 7.66 -8.40 18.47
N ALA A 195 7.92 -8.29 19.77
CA ALA A 195 8.22 -9.44 20.65
C ALA A 195 6.97 -10.25 21.03
N ASP A 196 5.79 -9.61 20.99
CA ASP A 196 4.53 -10.14 21.50
C ASP A 196 3.42 -10.19 20.42
N GLY A 197 3.83 -10.33 19.19
CA GLY A 197 2.96 -10.51 18.03
C GLY A 197 2.80 -9.24 17.20
N ALA A 198 3.29 -9.30 15.98
CA ALA A 198 3.19 -8.19 15.02
C ALA A 198 1.76 -8.01 14.51
N PRO A 199 1.31 -6.76 14.33
CA PRO A 199 0.18 -6.50 13.48
C PRO A 199 0.45 -7.03 12.08
N THR A 200 -0.55 -7.66 11.46
CA THR A 200 -0.43 -8.22 10.12
C THR A 200 -1.46 -7.57 9.21
N ALA A 201 -1.00 -7.05 8.10
CA ALA A 201 -1.88 -6.64 7.01
C ALA A 201 -1.67 -7.55 5.79
N TYR A 202 -2.63 -7.57 4.91
CA TYR A 202 -2.54 -8.34 3.68
C TYR A 202 -2.52 -7.38 2.49
N TRP A 203 -1.43 -7.37 1.74
CA TRP A 203 -1.46 -6.78 0.41
C TRP A 203 -2.30 -7.64 -0.51
N GLY A 204 -3.17 -7.00 -1.22
CA GLY A 204 -4.05 -7.67 -2.16
C GLY A 204 -4.32 -6.84 -3.40
N ILE A 205 -4.80 -7.53 -4.41
CA ILE A 205 -5.31 -6.94 -5.65
C ILE A 205 -6.83 -6.94 -5.59
N ALA A 206 -7.42 -5.80 -5.93
CA ALA A 206 -8.86 -5.65 -6.04
C ALA A 206 -9.26 -5.19 -7.45
N TYR A 207 -10.34 -5.72 -7.99
CA TYR A 207 -10.90 -5.35 -9.29
C TYR A 207 -12.42 -5.52 -9.31
N ASN A 208 -13.10 -4.86 -10.24
CA ASN A 208 -14.55 -4.96 -10.34
C ASN A 208 -14.97 -6.25 -11.08
N LYS A 209 -15.94 -6.99 -10.55
CA LYS A 209 -16.48 -8.21 -11.15
C LYS A 209 -17.05 -8.00 -12.55
N ARG A 210 -17.60 -6.80 -12.83
CA ARG A 210 -18.21 -6.43 -14.10
C ARG A 210 -17.21 -6.04 -15.17
N ARG A 211 -15.96 -5.75 -14.75
CA ARG A 211 -14.84 -5.46 -15.65
C ARG A 211 -13.71 -6.47 -15.39
N PRO A 212 -13.78 -7.64 -16.05
CA PRO A 212 -12.72 -8.63 -15.94
C PRO A 212 -11.36 -8.02 -16.29
N LEU A 213 -10.31 -8.48 -15.62
CA LEU A 213 -8.95 -8.06 -15.93
C LEU A 213 -8.61 -8.34 -17.38
N THR A 214 -8.06 -7.36 -18.07
CA THR A 214 -7.46 -7.50 -19.40
C THR A 214 -6.26 -8.47 -19.34
N GLU A 215 -5.73 -8.90 -20.48
CA GLU A 215 -4.51 -9.72 -20.52
C GLU A 215 -3.35 -9.03 -19.77
N LEU A 216 -3.21 -7.71 -19.95
CA LEU A 216 -2.21 -6.92 -19.24
C LEU A 216 -2.48 -6.84 -17.73
N GLY A 217 -3.73 -6.70 -17.32
CA GLY A 217 -4.13 -6.76 -15.90
C GLY A 217 -3.85 -8.12 -15.27
N GLN A 218 -4.05 -9.22 -16.02
CA GLN A 218 -3.71 -10.57 -15.57
C GLN A 218 -2.19 -10.76 -15.48
N CYS A 219 -1.43 -10.23 -16.43
CA CYS A 219 0.02 -10.23 -16.40
C CYS A 219 0.55 -9.50 -15.16
N PHE A 220 0.05 -8.29 -14.88
CA PHE A 220 0.42 -7.54 -13.68
C PHE A 220 0.06 -8.31 -12.39
N ARG A 221 -1.13 -8.90 -12.33
CA ARG A 221 -1.54 -9.74 -11.20
C ARG A 221 -0.57 -10.90 -10.96
N ALA A 222 -0.20 -11.63 -12.03
CA ALA A 222 0.76 -12.73 -11.95
C ALA A 222 2.16 -12.24 -11.50
N PHE A 223 2.60 -11.10 -12.00
CA PHE A 223 3.84 -10.48 -11.58
C PHE A 223 3.82 -10.16 -10.06
N VAL A 224 2.76 -9.51 -9.57
CA VAL A 224 2.63 -9.19 -8.13
C VAL A 224 2.66 -10.45 -7.27
N GLN A 225 2.01 -11.52 -7.70
CA GLN A 225 2.03 -12.80 -7.00
C GLN A 225 3.45 -13.37 -6.91
N SER A 226 4.23 -13.31 -7.98
CA SER A 226 5.61 -13.80 -8.01
C SER A 226 6.60 -12.90 -7.25
N TYR A 227 6.35 -11.59 -7.23
CA TYR A 227 7.21 -10.61 -6.59
C TYR A 227 7.35 -10.80 -5.07
N PHE A 228 6.29 -11.31 -4.42
CA PHE A 228 6.25 -11.53 -2.98
C PHE A 228 6.47 -13.01 -2.57
N THR A 229 6.71 -13.91 -3.52
CA THR A 229 6.99 -15.31 -3.23
C THR A 229 8.48 -15.56 -3.16
#